data_815c4d0244dee1c37f204601a8a86837
#
_entry.id   815c4d0244dee1c37f204601a8a86837
#
_cell.length_a   1.000
_cell.length_b   1.000
_cell.length_c   1.000
_cell.angle_alpha   90.00
_cell.angle_beta   90.00
_cell.angle_gamma   90.00
#
_symmetry.space_group_name_H-M   'P 1'
#
loop_
_entity.id
_entity.type
_entity.pdbx_description
1 polymer ?
#
loop_
_entity_poly.entity_id
_entity_poly.type
_entity_poly.pdbx_seq_one_letter_code
_entity_poly.pdbx_strand_id
1 'polypeptide(L)'
;MFEWVANPAGWAALVTLSAMEIVLGIDNVVFISVLVSKLPRDQAERARRIGLLLALVFRVALLFALTAIMRLTEPVFTILGNGFSWRDIILIAGGAFLIAKATHEIHAEMEGPDETERRGTAPGAFTAAVAQITVIDLVFSVDSIVTAIGMAQDVSIMIIAVVIAMAVMYAASGPVSRFIAHHPTTKMLALSFLILIGVSLVAEGGEIHIPRGYIYSAMAFAAAVEAINVMAGRKRRKHARGRGEA
;
A
#
# COMPACT_ATOMS: atom_id res chain seq x y z
N MET A 1 3.60 12.79 28.64
CA MET A 1 3.63 12.67 27.19
C MET A 1 4.90 11.95 26.66
N PHE A 2 6.04 12.05 27.32
CA PHE A 2 7.28 11.35 26.94
C PHE A 2 7.87 10.48 28.06
N GLU A 3 7.03 10.07 29.02
CA GLU A 3 7.46 9.20 30.13
C GLU A 3 7.95 7.82 29.66
N TRP A 4 7.45 7.38 28.50
CA TRP A 4 7.87 6.13 27.88
C TRP A 4 9.36 6.11 27.46
N VAL A 5 10.00 7.28 27.26
CA VAL A 5 11.43 7.38 26.88
C VAL A 5 12.33 6.80 27.97
N ALA A 6 11.91 6.88 29.23
CA ALA A 6 12.62 6.30 30.37
C ALA A 6 12.32 4.80 30.57
N ASN A 7 11.35 4.24 29.83
CA ASN A 7 10.89 2.86 30.00
C ASN A 7 11.33 1.98 28.81
N PRO A 8 12.10 0.90 29.02
CA PRO A 8 12.48 -0.04 27.96
C PRO A 8 11.28 -0.61 27.18
N ALA A 9 10.11 -0.80 27.85
CA ALA A 9 8.90 -1.27 27.19
C ALA A 9 8.37 -0.27 26.16
N GLY A 10 8.54 1.04 26.37
CA GLY A 10 8.16 2.09 25.42
C GLY A 10 9.00 2.01 24.13
N TRP A 11 10.28 1.76 24.26
CA TRP A 11 11.17 1.56 23.10
C TRP A 11 10.83 0.28 22.34
N ALA A 12 10.53 -0.82 23.04
CA ALA A 12 10.08 -2.06 22.41
C ALA A 12 8.78 -1.84 21.63
N ALA A 13 7.80 -1.14 22.21
CA ALA A 13 6.56 -0.77 21.54
C ALA A 13 6.82 0.10 20.30
N LEU A 14 7.68 1.11 20.39
CA LEU A 14 8.05 1.97 19.27
C LEU A 14 8.65 1.17 18.12
N VAL A 15 9.63 0.32 18.40
CA VAL A 15 10.31 -0.51 17.38
C VAL A 15 9.31 -1.46 16.74
N THR A 16 8.48 -2.13 17.53
CA THR A 16 7.50 -3.10 17.03
C THR A 16 6.45 -2.42 16.17
N LEU A 17 5.88 -1.29 16.63
CA LEU A 17 4.90 -0.52 15.84
C LEU A 17 5.52 0.06 14.58
N SER A 18 6.74 0.61 14.65
CA SER A 18 7.43 1.12 13.45
C SER A 18 7.69 0.00 12.43
N ALA A 19 8.12 -1.17 12.89
CA ALA A 19 8.32 -2.32 12.02
C ALA A 19 7.00 -2.79 11.40
N MET A 20 5.93 -2.88 12.18
CA MET A 20 4.59 -3.21 11.66
C MET A 20 4.12 -2.19 10.61
N GLU A 21 4.18 -0.90 10.92
CA GLU A 21 3.78 0.16 9.99
C GLU A 21 4.59 0.15 8.70
N ILE A 22 5.91 -0.14 8.77
CA ILE A 22 6.76 -0.30 7.58
C ILE A 22 6.31 -1.51 6.76
N VAL A 23 6.07 -2.65 7.40
CA VAL A 23 5.61 -3.86 6.70
C VAL A 23 4.26 -3.64 6.05
N LEU A 24 3.29 -3.06 6.78
CA LEU A 24 1.98 -2.67 6.26
C LEU A 24 2.08 -1.59 5.16
N GLY A 25 3.14 -0.77 5.18
CA GLY A 25 3.38 0.27 4.19
C GLY A 25 4.00 -0.22 2.88
N ILE A 26 4.49 -1.46 2.81
CA ILE A 26 5.03 -2.04 1.56
C ILE A 26 3.95 -2.02 0.47
N ASP A 27 2.74 -2.39 0.82
CA ASP A 27 1.59 -2.45 -0.07
C ASP A 27 1.25 -1.07 -0.61
N ASN A 28 1.30 -0.04 0.25
CA ASN A 28 1.09 1.35 -0.13
C ASN A 28 2.16 1.83 -1.12
N VAL A 29 3.43 1.49 -0.89
CA VAL A 29 4.53 1.84 -1.81
C VAL A 29 4.34 1.19 -3.17
N VAL A 30 3.93 -0.09 -3.21
CA VAL A 30 3.64 -0.81 -4.45
C VAL A 30 2.47 -0.15 -5.19
N PHE A 31 1.35 0.11 -4.49
CA PHE A 31 0.17 0.77 -5.06
C PHE A 31 0.51 2.15 -5.64
N ILE A 32 1.18 3.00 -4.87
CA ILE A 32 1.61 4.32 -5.31
C ILE A 32 2.48 4.20 -6.57
N SER A 33 3.41 3.25 -6.58
CA SER A 33 4.34 3.05 -7.70
C SER A 33 3.63 2.67 -8.99
N VAL A 34 2.63 1.79 -8.92
CA VAL A 34 1.79 1.43 -10.06
C VAL A 34 0.96 2.62 -10.53
N LEU A 35 0.33 3.32 -9.59
CA LEU A 35 -0.57 4.43 -9.91
C LEU A 35 0.15 5.59 -10.61
N VAL A 36 1.33 5.98 -10.10
CA VAL A 36 2.10 7.08 -10.69
C VAL A 36 2.85 6.67 -11.97
N SER A 37 2.98 5.38 -12.27
CA SER A 37 3.70 4.90 -13.47
C SER A 37 3.08 5.37 -14.79
N LYS A 38 1.80 5.74 -14.78
CA LYS A 38 1.06 6.30 -15.93
C LYS A 38 1.27 7.80 -16.13
N LEU A 39 1.82 8.48 -15.13
CA LEU A 39 2.05 9.93 -15.19
C LEU A 39 3.41 10.25 -15.82
N PRO A 40 3.57 11.42 -16.48
CA PRO A 40 4.87 11.96 -16.82
C PRO A 40 5.78 12.02 -15.59
N ARG A 41 7.09 11.80 -15.78
CA ARG A 41 8.05 11.65 -14.67
C ARG A 41 7.97 12.76 -13.61
N ASP A 42 7.87 14.01 -14.04
CA ASP A 42 7.79 15.15 -13.13
C ASP A 42 6.48 15.18 -12.35
N GLN A 43 5.36 14.83 -13.01
CA GLN A 43 4.06 14.73 -12.36
C GLN A 43 4.00 13.51 -11.43
N ALA A 44 4.57 12.38 -11.82
CA ALA A 44 4.65 11.18 -11.01
C ALA A 44 5.38 11.44 -9.68
N GLU A 45 6.52 12.14 -9.73
CA GLU A 45 7.28 12.49 -8.52
C GLU A 45 6.51 13.45 -7.62
N ARG A 46 5.86 14.47 -8.20
CA ARG A 46 5.02 15.42 -7.44
C ARG A 46 3.80 14.74 -6.84
N ALA A 47 3.07 13.92 -7.61
CA ALA A 47 1.90 13.18 -7.13
C ALA A 47 2.27 12.26 -5.96
N ARG A 48 3.39 11.53 -6.07
CA ARG A 48 3.92 10.69 -5.01
C ARG A 48 4.24 11.47 -3.74
N ARG A 49 4.96 12.60 -3.86
CA ARG A 49 5.34 13.44 -2.71
C ARG A 49 4.10 14.02 -2.02
N ILE A 50 3.18 14.60 -2.79
CA ILE A 50 1.97 15.21 -2.25
C ILE A 50 1.06 14.13 -1.65
N GLY A 51 0.87 13.01 -2.35
CA GLY A 51 0.07 11.89 -1.84
C GLY A 51 0.58 11.34 -0.52
N LEU A 52 1.90 11.09 -0.40
CA LEU A 52 2.51 10.62 0.85
C LEU A 52 2.45 11.66 1.97
N LEU A 53 2.59 12.95 1.65
CA LEU A 53 2.46 14.01 2.65
C LEU A 53 1.02 14.11 3.17
N LEU A 54 0.04 14.07 2.27
CA LEU A 54 -1.38 14.06 2.66
C LEU A 54 -1.71 12.80 3.47
N ALA A 55 -1.21 11.64 3.07
CA ALA A 55 -1.33 10.40 3.81
C ALA A 55 -0.80 10.54 5.25
N LEU A 56 0.40 11.10 5.43
CA LEU A 56 0.95 11.37 6.77
C LEU A 56 0.04 12.29 7.59
N VAL A 57 -0.41 13.41 6.99
CA VAL A 57 -1.28 14.37 7.68
C VAL A 57 -2.58 13.70 8.12
N PHE A 58 -3.22 12.95 7.23
CA PHE A 58 -4.46 12.22 7.57
C PHE A 58 -4.25 11.13 8.61
N ARG A 59 -3.15 10.36 8.54
CA ARG A 59 -2.81 9.36 9.57
C ARG A 59 -2.65 9.99 10.95
N VAL A 60 -1.90 11.08 11.03
CA VAL A 60 -1.71 11.81 12.30
C VAL A 60 -3.04 12.37 12.78
N ALA A 61 -3.85 12.97 11.91
CA ALA A 61 -5.18 13.46 12.25
C ALA A 61 -6.10 12.34 12.78
N LEU A 62 -6.07 11.16 12.14
CA LEU A 62 -6.83 10.00 12.58
C LEU A 62 -6.36 9.49 13.95
N LEU A 63 -5.06 9.53 14.26
CA LEU A 63 -4.56 9.17 15.60
C LEU A 63 -5.06 10.14 16.66
N PHE A 64 -5.19 11.43 16.37
CA PHE A 64 -5.85 12.37 17.28
C PHE A 64 -7.37 12.13 17.38
N ALA A 65 -8.00 11.63 16.33
CA ALA A 65 -9.41 11.24 16.31
C ALA A 65 -9.65 9.81 16.85
N LEU A 66 -8.72 9.24 17.61
CA LEU A 66 -8.71 7.87 18.09
C LEU A 66 -10.06 7.41 18.68
N THR A 67 -10.67 8.25 19.53
CA THR A 67 -11.97 7.95 20.13
C THR A 67 -13.10 7.81 19.10
N ALA A 68 -13.02 8.59 18.00
CA ALA A 68 -13.99 8.49 16.92
C ALA A 68 -13.76 7.19 16.10
N ILE A 69 -12.50 6.81 15.88
CA ILE A 69 -12.14 5.57 15.17
C ILE A 69 -12.60 4.34 15.96
N MET A 70 -12.43 4.33 17.27
CA MET A 70 -12.93 3.24 18.10
C MET A 70 -14.45 3.05 18.00
N ARG A 71 -15.21 4.13 17.80
CA ARG A 71 -16.66 4.03 17.53
C ARG A 71 -16.98 3.44 16.15
N LEU A 72 -16.06 3.52 15.19
CA LEU A 72 -16.24 2.90 13.87
C LEU A 72 -16.23 1.37 13.93
N THR A 73 -15.73 0.77 15.00
CA THR A 73 -15.76 -0.69 15.23
C THR A 73 -17.04 -1.18 15.89
N GLU A 74 -17.92 -0.26 16.36
CA GLU A 74 -19.22 -0.64 16.91
C GLU A 74 -20.17 -1.09 15.80
N PRO A 75 -20.92 -2.20 15.97
CA PRO A 75 -21.87 -2.68 14.96
C PRO A 75 -22.97 -1.65 14.70
N VAL A 76 -23.16 -1.29 13.44
CA VAL A 76 -24.23 -0.37 12.99
C VAL A 76 -25.50 -1.14 12.61
N PHE A 77 -25.33 -2.33 12.04
CA PHE A 77 -26.41 -3.23 11.67
C PHE A 77 -25.93 -4.69 11.72
N THR A 78 -26.89 -5.61 11.80
CA THR A 78 -26.59 -7.05 11.84
C THR A 78 -27.25 -7.75 10.65
N ILE A 79 -26.46 -8.52 9.88
CA ILE A 79 -26.94 -9.32 8.77
C ILE A 79 -26.52 -10.79 9.04
N LEU A 80 -27.47 -11.71 8.98
CA LEU A 80 -27.25 -13.15 9.18
C LEU A 80 -26.52 -13.50 10.49
N GLY A 81 -26.70 -12.68 11.54
CA GLY A 81 -26.06 -12.88 12.84
C GLY A 81 -24.69 -12.21 13.01
N ASN A 82 -24.11 -11.65 11.95
CA ASN A 82 -22.85 -10.90 11.99
C ASN A 82 -23.14 -9.40 12.11
N GLY A 83 -22.47 -8.73 13.04
CA GLY A 83 -22.58 -7.29 13.25
C GLY A 83 -21.60 -6.54 12.35
N PHE A 84 -22.10 -5.75 11.40
CA PHE A 84 -21.27 -4.92 10.53
C PHE A 84 -21.05 -3.53 11.12
N SER A 85 -19.80 -3.13 11.21
CA SER A 85 -19.35 -1.81 11.64
C SER A 85 -19.03 -0.89 10.45
N TRP A 86 -18.86 0.41 10.69
CA TRP A 86 -18.35 1.32 9.66
C TRP A 86 -16.95 0.94 9.18
N ARG A 87 -16.11 0.41 10.08
CA ARG A 87 -14.78 -0.11 9.70
C ARG A 87 -14.92 -1.20 8.63
N ASP A 88 -15.82 -2.16 8.81
CA ASP A 88 -15.99 -3.28 7.90
C ASP A 88 -16.48 -2.81 6.52
N ILE A 89 -17.39 -1.83 6.48
CA ILE A 89 -17.86 -1.21 5.24
C ILE A 89 -16.70 -0.53 4.50
N ILE A 90 -15.86 0.23 5.22
CA ILE A 90 -14.68 0.92 4.66
C ILE A 90 -13.70 -0.12 4.09
N LEU A 91 -13.43 -1.21 4.80
CA LEU A 91 -12.54 -2.27 4.35
C LEU A 91 -13.07 -2.99 3.11
N ILE A 92 -14.36 -3.35 3.09
CA ILE A 92 -15.01 -3.99 1.95
C ILE A 92 -14.97 -3.06 0.73
N ALA A 93 -15.38 -1.80 0.89
CA ALA A 93 -15.39 -0.82 -0.19
C ALA A 93 -13.99 -0.55 -0.73
N GLY A 94 -13.01 -0.35 0.15
CA GLY A 94 -11.60 -0.14 -0.22
C GLY A 94 -10.98 -1.36 -0.90
N GLY A 95 -11.23 -2.56 -0.37
CA GLY A 95 -10.78 -3.81 -0.96
C GLY A 95 -11.39 -4.06 -2.34
N ALA A 96 -12.70 -3.86 -2.48
CA ALA A 96 -13.38 -3.96 -3.79
C ALA A 96 -12.83 -2.95 -4.80
N PHE A 97 -12.57 -1.70 -4.37
CA PHE A 97 -11.92 -0.70 -5.22
C PHE A 97 -10.54 -1.14 -5.68
N LEU A 98 -9.71 -1.69 -4.78
CA LEU A 98 -8.37 -2.20 -5.13
C LEU A 98 -8.44 -3.33 -6.14
N ILE A 99 -9.34 -4.30 -5.95
CA ILE A 99 -9.55 -5.42 -6.87
C ILE A 99 -9.96 -4.89 -8.24
N ALA A 100 -10.99 -4.05 -8.30
CA ALA A 100 -11.47 -3.47 -9.55
C ALA A 100 -10.37 -2.68 -10.27
N LYS A 101 -9.64 -1.83 -9.53
CA LYS A 101 -8.56 -1.00 -10.09
C LYS A 101 -7.42 -1.85 -10.59
N ALA A 102 -6.94 -2.83 -9.80
CA ALA A 102 -5.84 -3.70 -10.21
C ALA A 102 -6.22 -4.59 -11.40
N THR A 103 -7.44 -5.10 -11.44
CA THR A 103 -7.95 -5.89 -12.59
C THR A 103 -8.00 -5.04 -13.86
N HIS A 104 -8.51 -3.81 -13.77
CA HIS A 104 -8.54 -2.88 -14.91
C HIS A 104 -7.11 -2.54 -15.42
N GLU A 105 -6.16 -2.35 -14.49
CA GLU A 105 -4.76 -2.09 -14.85
C GLU A 105 -4.08 -3.29 -15.51
N ILE A 106 -4.38 -4.51 -15.04
CA ILE A 106 -3.88 -5.76 -15.66
C ILE A 106 -4.43 -5.89 -17.08
N HIS A 107 -5.73 -5.65 -17.25
CA HIS A 107 -6.38 -5.70 -18.56
C HIS A 107 -5.72 -4.72 -19.55
N ALA A 108 -5.58 -3.46 -19.14
CA ALA A 108 -4.91 -2.44 -19.96
C ALA A 108 -3.45 -2.75 -20.30
N GLU A 109 -2.73 -3.45 -19.40
CA GLU A 109 -1.35 -3.87 -19.66
C GLU A 109 -1.26 -5.04 -20.65
N MET A 110 -2.26 -5.93 -20.66
CA MET A 110 -2.32 -7.10 -21.54
C MET A 110 -2.82 -6.78 -22.94
N GLU A 111 -3.82 -5.92 -23.07
CA GLU A 111 -4.42 -5.57 -24.37
C GLU A 111 -3.70 -4.40 -25.07
N GLY A 112 -2.79 -3.73 -24.36
CA GLY A 112 -2.10 -2.54 -24.84
C GLY A 112 -2.95 -1.26 -24.60
N PRO A 113 -2.30 -0.09 -24.69
CA PRO A 113 -3.00 1.18 -24.46
C PRO A 113 -4.03 1.42 -25.57
N ASP A 114 -5.27 1.66 -25.18
CA ASP A 114 -6.34 2.14 -26.08
C ASP A 114 -5.89 3.41 -26.81
N GLU A 115 -6.41 3.63 -28.04
CA GLU A 115 -6.06 4.81 -28.84
C GLU A 115 -6.32 6.14 -28.11
N THR A 116 -7.21 6.15 -27.15
CA THR A 116 -7.50 7.30 -26.28
C THR A 116 -6.41 7.55 -25.22
N GLU A 117 -5.71 6.52 -24.75
CA GLU A 117 -4.59 6.67 -23.80
C GLU A 117 -3.29 7.15 -24.47
N ARG A 118 -3.16 6.99 -25.80
CA ARG A 118 -2.02 7.52 -26.58
C ARG A 118 -2.02 9.05 -26.73
N ARG A 119 -3.11 9.75 -26.40
CA ARG A 119 -3.26 11.20 -26.55
C ARG A 119 -2.83 12.03 -25.34
N GLY A 120 -1.82 11.64 -24.63
CA GLY A 120 -1.30 12.41 -23.49
C GLY A 120 -2.13 12.22 -22.22
N THR A 121 -1.59 12.63 -21.10
CA THR A 121 -2.24 12.53 -19.79
C THR A 121 -3.59 13.28 -19.82
N ALA A 122 -4.67 12.56 -19.56
CA ALA A 122 -6.01 13.17 -19.50
C ALA A 122 -5.99 14.35 -18.49
N PRO A 123 -6.70 15.45 -18.79
CA PRO A 123 -6.86 16.53 -17.83
C PRO A 123 -7.37 15.98 -16.49
N GLY A 124 -6.65 16.26 -15.39
CA GLY A 124 -7.02 15.77 -14.06
C GLY A 124 -6.38 14.44 -13.65
N ALA A 125 -5.60 13.76 -14.49
CA ALA A 125 -4.93 12.50 -14.11
C ALA A 125 -4.02 12.64 -12.88
N PHE A 126 -3.33 13.77 -12.75
CA PHE A 126 -2.53 14.10 -11.57
C PHE A 126 -3.39 14.16 -10.29
N THR A 127 -4.48 14.93 -10.34
CA THR A 127 -5.40 15.10 -9.19
C THR A 127 -6.05 13.77 -8.81
N ALA A 128 -6.47 12.99 -9.82
CA ALA A 128 -7.04 11.66 -9.60
C ALA A 128 -6.02 10.72 -8.95
N ALA A 129 -4.75 10.74 -9.37
CA ALA A 129 -3.71 9.94 -8.75
C ALA A 129 -3.48 10.33 -7.29
N VAL A 130 -3.35 11.63 -6.98
CA VAL A 130 -3.18 12.11 -5.61
C VAL A 130 -4.38 11.73 -4.74
N ALA A 131 -5.61 11.91 -5.25
CA ALA A 131 -6.82 11.53 -4.53
C ALA A 131 -6.87 10.02 -4.25
N GLN A 132 -6.56 9.18 -5.24
CA GLN A 132 -6.53 7.73 -5.08
C GLN A 132 -5.48 7.28 -4.05
N ILE A 133 -4.26 7.85 -4.09
CA ILE A 133 -3.22 7.58 -3.09
C ILE A 133 -3.76 7.90 -1.70
N THR A 134 -4.35 9.07 -1.53
CA THR A 134 -4.85 9.54 -0.22
C THR A 134 -6.00 8.69 0.30
N VAL A 135 -6.99 8.37 -0.55
CA VAL A 135 -8.16 7.56 -0.15
C VAL A 135 -7.74 6.15 0.25
N ILE A 136 -6.87 5.52 -0.52
CA ILE A 136 -6.43 4.15 -0.21
C ILE A 136 -5.55 4.12 1.04
N ASP A 137 -4.66 5.09 1.23
CA ASP A 137 -3.91 5.18 2.48
C ASP A 137 -4.84 5.40 3.68
N LEU A 138 -5.93 6.15 3.51
CA LEU A 138 -6.95 6.32 4.55
C LEU A 138 -7.61 4.99 4.93
N VAL A 139 -7.99 4.16 3.94
CA VAL A 139 -8.55 2.83 4.17
C VAL A 139 -7.59 1.94 4.97
N PHE A 140 -6.32 1.87 4.55
CA PHE A 140 -5.30 1.11 5.27
C PHE A 140 -5.02 1.68 6.66
N SER A 141 -5.12 3.00 6.83
CA SER A 141 -4.86 3.67 8.11
C SER A 141 -5.93 3.34 9.16
N VAL A 142 -7.20 3.23 8.78
CA VAL A 142 -8.26 2.82 9.71
C VAL A 142 -7.95 1.45 10.30
N ASP A 143 -7.51 0.51 9.50
CA ASP A 143 -7.19 -0.84 9.93
C ASP A 143 -5.89 -0.91 10.76
N SER A 144 -4.83 -0.22 10.32
CA SER A 144 -3.55 -0.18 11.06
C SER A 144 -3.69 0.50 12.42
N ILE A 145 -4.49 1.57 12.51
CA ILE A 145 -4.73 2.28 13.78
C ILE A 145 -5.50 1.41 14.77
N VAL A 146 -6.55 0.70 14.32
CA VAL A 146 -7.28 -0.24 15.18
C VAL A 146 -6.34 -1.32 15.74
N THR A 147 -5.43 -1.84 14.90
CA THR A 147 -4.42 -2.81 15.31
C THR A 147 -3.40 -2.19 16.31
N ALA A 148 -2.93 -0.97 16.04
CA ALA A 148 -1.95 -0.26 16.87
C ALA A 148 -2.48 0.06 18.28
N ILE A 149 -3.77 0.36 18.43
CA ILE A 149 -4.43 0.59 19.73
C ILE A 149 -4.28 -0.63 20.66
N GLY A 150 -4.37 -1.84 20.10
CA GLY A 150 -4.17 -3.07 20.86
C GLY A 150 -2.72 -3.27 21.37
N MET A 151 -1.74 -2.57 20.79
CA MET A 151 -0.32 -2.77 21.06
C MET A 151 0.34 -1.64 21.87
N ALA A 152 -0.16 -0.41 21.78
CA ALA A 152 0.38 0.73 22.52
C ALA A 152 -0.75 1.59 23.06
N GLN A 153 -0.62 1.98 24.33
CA GLN A 153 -1.57 2.87 25.01
C GLN A 153 -1.19 4.35 24.86
N ASP A 154 0.04 4.64 24.41
CA ASP A 154 0.54 6.02 24.29
C ASP A 154 0.51 6.49 22.83
N VAL A 155 -0.38 7.46 22.54
CA VAL A 155 -0.54 8.06 21.21
C VAL A 155 0.76 8.68 20.69
N SER A 156 1.66 9.15 21.57
CA SER A 156 2.94 9.71 21.13
C SER A 156 3.86 8.66 20.50
N ILE A 157 3.85 7.43 21.02
CA ILE A 157 4.58 6.30 20.43
C ILE A 157 4.01 5.98 19.05
N MET A 158 2.68 5.93 18.91
CA MET A 158 2.01 5.68 17.63
C MET A 158 2.36 6.76 16.59
N ILE A 159 2.32 8.04 16.94
CA ILE A 159 2.67 9.14 16.03
C ILE A 159 4.10 9.02 15.57
N ILE A 160 5.06 8.76 16.47
CA ILE A 160 6.47 8.62 16.11
C ILE A 160 6.68 7.40 15.21
N ALA A 161 6.03 6.26 15.51
CA ALA A 161 6.10 5.06 14.68
C ALA A 161 5.60 5.32 13.25
N VAL A 162 4.46 6.01 13.12
CA VAL A 162 3.91 6.42 11.82
C VAL A 162 4.85 7.35 11.06
N VAL A 163 5.44 8.35 11.73
CA VAL A 163 6.40 9.27 11.11
C VAL A 163 7.64 8.53 10.60
N ILE A 164 8.18 7.61 11.40
CA ILE A 164 9.32 6.75 11.00
C ILE A 164 8.95 5.92 9.77
N ALA A 165 7.81 5.22 9.81
CA ALA A 165 7.35 4.39 8.71
C ALA A 165 7.14 5.20 7.43
N MET A 166 6.50 6.37 7.52
CA MET A 166 6.28 7.26 6.39
C MET A 166 7.60 7.80 5.80
N ALA A 167 8.59 8.09 6.63
CA ALA A 167 9.93 8.48 6.16
C ALA A 167 10.59 7.34 5.37
N VAL A 168 10.50 6.10 5.86
CA VAL A 168 11.01 4.91 5.16
C VAL A 168 10.25 4.69 3.84
N MET A 169 8.92 4.77 3.85
CA MET A 169 8.10 4.64 2.64
C MET A 169 8.41 5.74 1.62
N TYR A 170 8.60 6.96 2.07
CA TYR A 170 8.99 8.07 1.19
C TYR A 170 10.33 7.79 0.51
N ALA A 171 11.33 7.34 1.26
CA ALA A 171 12.66 7.00 0.74
C ALA A 171 12.60 5.80 -0.24
N ALA A 172 11.82 4.77 0.09
CA ALA A 172 11.68 3.56 -0.71
C ALA A 172 10.85 3.76 -1.98
N SER A 173 9.81 4.60 -1.94
CA SER A 173 8.82 4.74 -3.03
C SER A 173 9.45 5.18 -4.36
N GLY A 174 10.47 6.04 -4.35
CA GLY A 174 11.16 6.47 -5.57
C GLY A 174 11.93 5.36 -6.28
N PRO A 175 12.85 4.67 -5.61
CA PRO A 175 13.54 3.51 -6.16
C PRO A 175 12.58 2.41 -6.63
N VAL A 176 11.56 2.08 -5.83
CA VAL A 176 10.56 1.04 -6.16
C VAL A 176 9.76 1.42 -7.41
N SER A 177 9.27 2.66 -7.50
CA SER A 177 8.54 3.14 -8.69
C SER A 177 9.38 3.04 -9.95
N ARG A 178 10.66 3.46 -9.89
CA ARG A 178 11.57 3.32 -11.04
C ARG A 178 11.81 1.88 -11.41
N PHE A 179 11.96 0.99 -10.43
CA PHE A 179 12.17 -0.42 -10.67
C PHE A 179 10.96 -1.06 -11.37
N ILE A 180 9.76 -0.83 -10.86
CA ILE A 180 8.50 -1.33 -11.43
C ILE A 180 8.29 -0.81 -12.86
N ALA A 181 8.54 0.48 -13.11
CA ALA A 181 8.40 1.10 -14.42
C ALA A 181 9.32 0.48 -15.50
N HIS A 182 10.46 -0.10 -15.11
CA HIS A 182 11.41 -0.71 -16.03
C HIS A 182 11.28 -2.25 -16.17
N HIS A 183 10.40 -2.87 -15.37
CA HIS A 183 10.22 -4.32 -15.34
C HIS A 183 8.73 -4.68 -15.45
N PRO A 184 8.21 -4.91 -16.67
CA PRO A 184 6.78 -5.20 -16.88
C PRO A 184 6.28 -6.40 -16.09
N THR A 185 7.08 -7.46 -15.97
CA THR A 185 6.73 -8.64 -15.16
C THR A 185 6.57 -8.31 -13.68
N THR A 186 7.46 -7.46 -13.15
CA THR A 186 7.36 -6.96 -11.78
C THR A 186 6.13 -6.06 -11.60
N LYS A 187 5.73 -5.29 -12.63
CA LYS A 187 4.50 -4.49 -12.60
C LYS A 187 3.27 -5.40 -12.50
N MET A 188 3.23 -6.47 -13.30
CA MET A 188 2.15 -7.47 -13.24
C MET A 188 2.08 -8.16 -11.87
N LEU A 189 3.23 -8.53 -11.30
CA LEU A 189 3.31 -9.09 -9.96
C LEU A 189 2.78 -8.08 -8.91
N ALA A 190 3.17 -6.81 -9.01
CA ALA A 190 2.69 -5.75 -8.13
C ALA A 190 1.17 -5.58 -8.20
N LEU A 191 0.58 -5.62 -9.40
CA LEU A 191 -0.87 -5.58 -9.61
C LEU A 191 -1.56 -6.81 -9.00
N SER A 192 -0.96 -7.99 -9.14
CA SER A 192 -1.48 -9.22 -8.50
C SER A 192 -1.46 -9.13 -6.97
N PHE A 193 -0.45 -8.49 -6.40
CA PHE A 193 -0.41 -8.21 -4.96
C PHE A 193 -1.53 -7.28 -4.53
N LEU A 194 -1.86 -6.25 -5.33
CA LEU A 194 -2.99 -5.37 -5.03
C LEU A 194 -4.33 -6.11 -5.01
N ILE A 195 -4.53 -7.09 -5.91
CA ILE A 195 -5.72 -7.95 -5.87
C ILE A 195 -5.72 -8.78 -4.59
N LEU A 196 -4.60 -9.40 -4.24
CA LEU A 196 -4.48 -10.23 -3.04
C LEU A 196 -4.79 -9.42 -1.76
N ILE A 197 -4.27 -8.20 -1.67
CA ILE A 197 -4.54 -7.28 -0.56
C ILE A 197 -6.01 -6.86 -0.56
N GLY A 198 -6.57 -6.53 -1.73
CA GLY A 198 -7.98 -6.19 -1.87
C GLY A 198 -8.89 -7.32 -1.39
N VAL A 199 -8.59 -8.56 -1.75
CA VAL A 199 -9.31 -9.76 -1.26
C VAL A 199 -9.17 -9.89 0.25
N SER A 200 -7.98 -9.67 0.80
CA SER A 200 -7.76 -9.71 2.25
C SER A 200 -8.58 -8.65 3.00
N LEU A 201 -8.67 -7.42 2.46
CA LEU A 201 -9.49 -6.35 3.07
C LEU A 201 -10.97 -6.69 3.01
N VAL A 202 -11.46 -7.24 1.88
CA VAL A 202 -12.86 -7.68 1.78
C VAL A 202 -13.16 -8.81 2.76
N ALA A 203 -12.23 -9.77 2.89
CA ALA A 203 -12.37 -10.86 3.85
C ALA A 203 -12.41 -10.34 5.30
N GLU A 204 -11.48 -9.44 5.66
CA GLU A 204 -11.42 -8.81 6.99
C GLU A 204 -12.70 -8.03 7.31
N GLY A 205 -13.21 -7.24 6.36
CA GLY A 205 -14.48 -6.54 6.50
C GLY A 205 -15.71 -7.47 6.49
N GLY A 206 -15.57 -8.70 6.00
CA GLY A 206 -16.55 -9.78 6.11
C GLY A 206 -16.40 -10.64 7.36
N GLU A 207 -15.63 -10.18 8.36
CA GLU A 207 -15.31 -10.91 9.61
C GLU A 207 -14.53 -12.21 9.40
N ILE A 208 -13.94 -12.40 8.21
CA ILE A 208 -13.06 -13.54 7.92
C ILE A 208 -11.61 -13.07 8.13
N HIS A 209 -11.08 -13.36 9.32
CA HIS A 209 -9.73 -12.95 9.68
C HIS A 209 -8.68 -13.85 9.01
N ILE A 210 -7.93 -13.30 8.04
CA ILE A 210 -6.78 -13.94 7.41
C ILE A 210 -5.51 -13.41 8.08
N PRO A 211 -4.74 -14.27 8.80
CA PRO A 211 -3.49 -13.82 9.41
C PRO A 211 -2.53 -13.25 8.36
N ARG A 212 -2.14 -11.98 8.50
CA ARG A 212 -1.31 -11.25 7.53
C ARG A 212 0.02 -11.92 7.21
N GLY A 213 0.54 -12.74 8.14
CA GLY A 213 1.73 -13.53 7.93
C GLY A 213 1.66 -14.46 6.71
N TYR A 214 0.49 -15.05 6.41
CA TYR A 214 0.31 -15.87 5.21
C TYR A 214 0.39 -15.04 3.93
N ILE A 215 -0.21 -13.85 3.94
CA ILE A 215 -0.22 -12.94 2.79
C ILE A 215 1.21 -12.48 2.51
N TYR A 216 1.93 -11.98 3.53
CA TYR A 216 3.30 -11.51 3.37
C TYR A 216 4.28 -12.62 3.01
N SER A 217 4.10 -13.84 3.52
CA SER A 217 4.93 -14.98 3.12
C SER A 217 4.72 -15.35 1.65
N ALA A 218 3.47 -15.35 1.17
CA ALA A 218 3.15 -15.59 -0.24
C ALA A 218 3.74 -14.49 -1.14
N MET A 219 3.60 -13.22 -0.74
CA MET A 219 4.19 -12.08 -1.46
C MET A 219 5.72 -12.14 -1.50
N ALA A 220 6.37 -12.46 -0.37
CA ALA A 220 7.81 -12.60 -0.29
C ALA A 220 8.31 -13.73 -1.19
N PHE A 221 7.62 -14.88 -1.20
CA PHE A 221 7.93 -16.00 -2.09
C PHE A 221 7.83 -15.59 -3.56
N ALA A 222 6.72 -14.96 -3.96
CA ALA A 222 6.51 -14.52 -5.33
C ALA A 222 7.53 -13.44 -5.76
N ALA A 223 7.88 -12.51 -4.85
CA ALA A 223 8.92 -11.51 -5.09
C ALA A 223 10.31 -12.15 -5.26
N ALA A 224 10.63 -13.20 -4.49
CA ALA A 224 11.88 -13.95 -4.62
C ALA A 224 11.96 -14.66 -5.99
N VAL A 225 10.87 -15.31 -6.41
CA VAL A 225 10.79 -15.93 -7.75
C VAL A 225 10.98 -14.89 -8.85
N GLU A 226 10.33 -13.73 -8.74
CA GLU A 226 10.47 -12.65 -9.72
C GLU A 226 11.91 -12.09 -9.75
N ALA A 227 12.55 -11.94 -8.59
CA ALA A 227 13.95 -11.52 -8.54
C ALA A 227 14.88 -12.49 -9.30
N ILE A 228 14.65 -13.80 -9.16
CA ILE A 228 15.37 -14.83 -9.90
C ILE A 228 15.12 -14.70 -11.41
N ASN A 229 13.87 -14.50 -11.84
CA ASN A 229 13.49 -14.32 -13.22
C ASN A 229 14.16 -13.09 -13.85
N VAL A 230 14.16 -11.96 -13.16
CA VAL A 230 14.84 -10.73 -13.60
C VAL A 230 16.34 -10.93 -13.74
N MET A 231 16.98 -11.62 -12.78
CA MET A 231 18.40 -11.93 -12.83
C MET A 231 18.75 -12.88 -14.00
N ALA A 232 17.94 -13.91 -14.22
CA ALA A 232 18.12 -14.86 -15.32
C ALA A 232 17.93 -14.16 -16.68
N GLY A 233 16.94 -13.29 -16.80
CA GLY A 233 16.70 -12.50 -18.02
C GLY A 233 17.88 -11.58 -18.37
N ARG A 234 18.51 -10.95 -17.36
CA ARG A 234 19.71 -10.13 -17.55
C ARG A 234 20.90 -10.95 -18.05
N LYS A 235 21.11 -12.16 -17.52
CA LYS A 235 22.17 -13.09 -18.00
C LYS A 235 21.96 -13.48 -19.46
N ARG A 236 20.74 -13.87 -19.86
CA ARG A 236 20.42 -14.25 -21.23
C ARG A 236 20.67 -13.12 -22.22
N ARG A 237 20.29 -11.88 -21.89
CA ARG A 237 20.54 -10.70 -22.74
C ARG A 237 22.03 -10.39 -22.90
N LYS A 238 22.84 -10.55 -21.84
CA LYS A 238 24.32 -10.39 -21.95
C LYS A 238 24.95 -11.44 -22.88
N HIS A 239 24.53 -12.70 -22.78
CA HIS A 239 25.06 -13.77 -23.65
C HIS A 239 24.63 -13.60 -25.12
N ALA A 240 23.41 -13.10 -25.38
CA ALA A 240 22.94 -12.82 -26.73
C ALA A 240 23.73 -11.67 -27.40
N ARG A 241 24.07 -10.61 -26.64
CA ARG A 241 24.89 -9.50 -27.13
C ARG A 241 26.32 -9.92 -27.43
N GLY A 242 26.94 -10.75 -26.59
CA GLY A 242 28.30 -11.23 -26.81
C GLY A 242 28.44 -12.26 -27.94
N ARG A 243 27.32 -12.83 -28.43
CA ARG A 243 27.33 -13.73 -29.60
C ARG A 243 27.05 -13.01 -30.94
N GLY A 244 26.55 -11.78 -30.89
CA GLY A 244 26.31 -10.98 -32.11
C GLY A 244 27.49 -10.07 -32.52
N GLU A 245 28.55 -10.03 -31.70
CA GLU A 245 29.79 -9.29 -31.99
C GLU A 245 30.96 -10.20 -32.38
N ALA A 246 30.73 -11.50 -32.56
CA ALA A 246 31.67 -12.49 -33.08
C ALA A 246 31.17 -13.07 -34.42
#